data_03950c3a126c5aab7122316f64d26c46
#
_entry.id   03950c3a126c5aab7122316f64d26c46
#
_cell.length_a   1.000
_cell.length_b   1.000
_cell.length_c   1.000
_cell.angle_alpha   90.00
_cell.angle_beta   90.00
_cell.angle_gamma   90.00
#
_symmetry.space_group_name_H-M   'P 1'
#
loop_
_entity.id
_entity.type
_entity.pdbx_description
1 polymer ?
#
loop_
_entity_poly.entity_id
_entity_poly.type
_entity_poly.pdbx_seq_one_letter_code
_entity_poly.pdbx_strand_id
1 'polypeptide(L)'
;MIVERNNSASCLLFLLVDDCILIYSLLHVFSIKVKKAIQEEIGDAKFCIMVDEARDEFMKEQMVMVFRYVDAEGFVKERFFWLIYVVDTATLTLKRGIYSLLSQHCLDIKNIRWQGYDGASNMRGMWNELQTLILNDCPYAYYIHCFAHCLQLTLVKASKQVVPISHFFYIAFSDQNC
;
A
#
# COMPACT_ATOMS: atom_id res chain seq x y z
N MET A 1 53.58 22.77 16.89
CA MET A 1 53.04 21.41 17.04
C MET A 1 51.53 21.53 16.81
N ILE A 2 51.10 21.46 15.54
CA ILE A 2 49.71 21.63 15.10
C ILE A 2 49.13 20.22 15.00
N VAL A 3 48.08 19.99 15.75
CA VAL A 3 47.37 18.72 15.83
C VAL A 3 46.49 18.55 14.59
N GLU A 4 46.92 17.73 13.65
CA GLU A 4 46.07 17.16 12.61
C GLU A 4 45.22 16.03 13.22
N ARG A 5 44.03 16.38 13.66
CA ARG A 5 42.94 15.41 13.93
C ARG A 5 41.67 16.05 13.42
N ASN A 6 41.17 15.57 12.28
CA ASN A 6 39.74 15.48 11.94
C ASN A 6 39.47 15.25 10.45
N ASN A 7 40.31 14.52 9.72
CA ASN A 7 40.02 14.20 8.31
C ASN A 7 39.44 12.81 8.05
N SER A 8 39.57 11.87 8.99
CA SER A 8 39.10 10.51 8.75
C SER A 8 37.60 10.33 8.95
N ALA A 9 37.02 11.03 9.92
CA ALA A 9 35.55 10.94 10.20
C ALA A 9 34.74 11.62 9.09
N SER A 10 35.19 12.76 8.58
CA SER A 10 34.53 13.45 7.46
C SER A 10 34.61 12.63 6.18
N CYS A 11 35.74 11.98 5.89
CA CYS A 11 35.90 11.14 4.71
C CYS A 11 35.03 9.88 4.77
N LEU A 12 34.95 9.24 5.94
CA LEU A 12 34.06 8.10 6.18
C LEU A 12 32.58 8.49 6.06
N LEU A 13 32.20 9.68 6.54
CA LEU A 13 30.82 10.17 6.42
C LEU A 13 30.47 10.45 4.96
N PHE A 14 31.36 11.02 4.17
CA PHE A 14 31.16 11.22 2.72
C PHE A 14 31.00 9.88 1.99
N LEU A 15 31.86 8.90 2.25
CA LEU A 15 31.74 7.57 1.62
C LEU A 15 30.41 6.88 1.98
N LEU A 16 29.96 6.96 3.24
CA LEU A 16 28.67 6.39 3.65
C LEU A 16 27.48 7.12 3.00
N VAL A 17 27.56 8.41 2.81
CA VAL A 17 26.50 9.18 2.13
C VAL A 17 26.44 8.82 0.64
N ASP A 18 27.59 8.69 -0.01
CA ASP A 18 27.67 8.29 -1.43
C ASP A 18 27.11 6.88 -1.64
N ASP A 19 27.43 5.94 -0.76
CA ASP A 19 26.89 4.58 -0.80
C ASP A 19 25.37 4.56 -0.58
N CYS A 20 24.86 5.34 0.34
CA CYS A 20 23.42 5.48 0.57
C CYS A 20 22.70 6.07 -0.65
N ILE A 21 23.26 7.09 -1.29
CA ILE A 21 22.71 7.71 -2.50
C ILE A 21 22.71 6.71 -3.66
N LEU A 22 23.81 5.96 -3.81
CA LEU A 22 23.91 4.92 -4.84
C LEU A 22 22.88 3.81 -4.64
N ILE A 23 22.76 3.30 -3.42
CA ILE A 23 21.78 2.26 -3.07
C ILE A 23 20.36 2.78 -3.34
N TYR A 24 20.03 4.01 -2.91
CA TYR A 24 18.73 4.62 -3.15
C TYR A 24 18.44 4.76 -4.64
N SER A 25 19.43 5.20 -5.43
CA SER A 25 19.32 5.34 -6.88
C SER A 25 19.11 4.00 -7.56
N LEU A 26 19.82 2.95 -7.14
CA LEU A 26 19.63 1.59 -7.65
C LEU A 26 18.24 1.04 -7.31
N LEU A 27 17.80 1.18 -6.07
CA LEU A 27 16.45 0.76 -5.65
C LEU A 27 15.37 1.50 -6.45
N HIS A 28 15.56 2.78 -6.72
CA HIS A 28 14.64 3.56 -7.54
C HIS A 28 14.57 3.03 -8.98
N VAL A 29 15.72 2.76 -9.62
CA VAL A 29 15.77 2.17 -10.96
C VAL A 29 15.12 0.78 -11.00
N PHE A 30 15.37 -0.08 -10.00
CA PHE A 30 14.72 -1.38 -9.90
C PHE A 30 13.20 -1.24 -9.72
N SER A 31 12.75 -0.31 -8.89
CA SER A 31 11.32 -0.02 -8.71
C SER A 31 10.65 0.35 -10.04
N ILE A 32 11.27 1.22 -10.84
CA ILE A 32 10.75 1.59 -12.17
C ILE A 32 10.66 0.35 -13.09
N LYS A 33 11.72 -0.46 -13.14
CA LYS A 33 11.74 -1.68 -13.97
C LYS A 33 10.68 -2.69 -13.56
N VAL A 34 10.50 -2.92 -12.25
CA VAL A 34 9.49 -3.85 -11.73
C VAL A 34 8.08 -3.35 -12.07
N LYS A 35 7.81 -2.06 -11.86
CA LYS A 35 6.50 -1.48 -12.20
C LYS A 35 6.19 -1.58 -13.69
N LYS A 36 7.19 -1.31 -14.53
CA LYS A 36 7.07 -1.47 -15.98
C LYS A 36 6.79 -2.91 -16.38
N ALA A 37 7.49 -3.87 -15.79
CA ALA A 37 7.23 -5.29 -16.04
C ALA A 37 5.82 -5.71 -15.63
N ILE A 38 5.33 -5.25 -14.47
CA ILE A 38 3.95 -5.49 -14.02
C ILE A 38 2.94 -4.87 -14.99
N GLN A 39 3.18 -3.64 -15.43
CA GLN A 39 2.34 -2.96 -16.42
C GLN A 39 2.28 -3.72 -17.74
N GLU A 40 3.42 -4.18 -18.25
CA GLU A 40 3.53 -4.98 -19.49
C GLU A 40 2.84 -6.34 -19.33
N GLU A 41 2.96 -6.98 -18.16
CA GLU A 41 2.29 -8.26 -17.85
C GLU A 41 0.76 -8.10 -17.78
N ILE A 42 0.26 -6.99 -17.23
CA ILE A 42 -1.18 -6.68 -17.20
C ILE A 42 -1.68 -6.33 -18.61
N GLY A 43 -0.96 -5.44 -19.33
CA GLY A 43 -1.37 -4.98 -20.65
C GLY A 43 -2.82 -4.49 -20.69
N ASP A 44 -3.61 -5.02 -21.60
CA ASP A 44 -5.06 -4.74 -21.74
C ASP A 44 -5.95 -5.72 -20.96
N ALA A 45 -5.36 -6.62 -20.16
CA ALA A 45 -6.12 -7.60 -19.40
C ALA A 45 -7.01 -6.91 -18.33
N LYS A 46 -8.00 -7.67 -17.90
CA LYS A 46 -8.86 -7.25 -16.77
C LYS A 46 -8.13 -7.51 -15.46
N PHE A 47 -8.18 -6.55 -14.55
CA PHE A 47 -7.51 -6.63 -13.27
C PHE A 47 -8.39 -6.16 -12.11
N CYS A 48 -7.96 -6.48 -10.92
CA CYS A 48 -8.55 -6.04 -9.67
C CYS A 48 -7.58 -5.14 -8.95
N ILE A 49 -8.09 -4.16 -8.24
CA ILE A 49 -7.33 -3.34 -7.30
C ILE A 49 -7.64 -3.78 -5.88
N MET A 50 -6.61 -3.94 -5.07
CA MET A 50 -6.73 -4.06 -3.62
C MET A 50 -6.00 -2.88 -3.01
N VAL A 51 -6.70 -2.14 -2.16
CA VAL A 51 -6.19 -0.94 -1.51
C VAL A 51 -6.32 -1.10 -0.01
N ASP A 52 -5.27 -0.73 0.70
CA ASP A 52 -5.21 -0.72 2.15
C ASP A 52 -4.62 0.60 2.63
N GLU A 53 -5.10 1.07 3.77
CA GLU A 53 -4.59 2.28 4.41
C GLU A 53 -3.78 1.89 5.64
N ALA A 54 -2.65 2.55 5.83
CA ALA A 54 -1.81 2.38 6.99
C ALA A 54 -1.27 3.73 7.45
N ARG A 55 -0.93 3.81 8.72
CA ARG A 55 -0.14 4.91 9.25
C ARG A 55 1.28 4.44 9.48
N ASP A 56 2.24 5.27 9.10
CA ASP A 56 3.63 5.03 9.45
C ASP A 56 3.92 5.41 10.91
N GLU A 57 5.11 5.11 11.38
CA GLU A 57 5.58 5.47 12.73
C GLU A 57 5.61 7.00 12.99
N PHE A 58 5.59 7.81 11.93
CA PHE A 58 5.48 9.27 12.01
C PHE A 58 4.02 9.77 11.90
N MET A 59 3.05 8.86 12.03
CA MET A 59 1.61 9.15 11.92
C MET A 59 1.17 9.73 10.58
N LYS A 60 1.95 9.47 9.50
CA LYS A 60 1.57 9.86 8.15
C LYS A 60 0.72 8.78 7.51
N GLU A 61 -0.37 9.21 6.90
CA GLU A 61 -1.28 8.32 6.18
C GLU A 61 -0.63 7.82 4.90
N GLN A 62 -0.68 6.52 4.70
CA GLN A 62 -0.17 5.83 3.53
C GLN A 62 -1.26 4.98 2.89
N MET A 63 -1.25 4.91 1.57
CA MET A 63 -2.12 4.02 0.81
C MET A 63 -1.26 3.01 0.05
N VAL A 64 -1.52 1.74 0.26
CA VAL A 64 -0.92 0.62 -0.46
C VAL A 64 -1.85 0.20 -1.59
N MET A 65 -1.29 -0.08 -2.77
CA MET A 65 -2.04 -0.64 -3.88
C MET A 65 -1.39 -1.94 -4.36
N VAL A 66 -2.23 -2.96 -4.48
CA VAL A 66 -1.89 -4.28 -5.03
C VAL A 66 -2.79 -4.56 -6.22
N PHE A 67 -2.22 -5.04 -7.32
CA PHE A 67 -2.99 -5.57 -8.44
C PHE A 67 -3.12 -7.08 -8.35
N ARG A 68 -4.32 -7.58 -8.68
CA ARG A 68 -4.58 -8.99 -8.90
C ARG A 68 -5.14 -9.16 -10.31
N TYR A 69 -4.55 -10.03 -11.09
CA TYR A 69 -4.92 -10.31 -12.48
C TYR A 69 -4.59 -11.75 -12.86
N VAL A 70 -5.04 -12.17 -14.03
CA VAL A 70 -4.70 -13.48 -14.61
C VAL A 70 -3.70 -13.22 -15.73
N ASP A 71 -2.55 -13.91 -15.67
CA ASP A 71 -1.53 -13.79 -16.70
C ASP A 71 -1.92 -14.55 -18.00
N ALA A 72 -1.06 -14.47 -19.00
CA ALA A 72 -1.28 -15.11 -20.29
C ALA A 72 -1.36 -16.65 -20.20
N GLU A 73 -0.73 -17.24 -19.19
CA GLU A 73 -0.72 -18.67 -18.91
C GLU A 73 -1.93 -19.14 -18.10
N GLY A 74 -2.80 -18.22 -17.65
CA GLY A 74 -3.99 -18.49 -16.86
C GLY A 74 -3.76 -18.53 -15.34
N PHE A 75 -2.60 -18.13 -14.86
CA PHE A 75 -2.32 -18.08 -13.42
C PHE A 75 -2.75 -16.76 -12.80
N VAL A 76 -3.31 -16.85 -11.60
CA VAL A 76 -3.62 -15.66 -10.81
C VAL A 76 -2.32 -15.08 -10.23
N LYS A 77 -2.08 -13.82 -10.53
CA LYS A 77 -0.94 -13.05 -10.00
C LYS A 77 -1.43 -11.98 -9.06
N GLU A 78 -0.68 -11.77 -7.98
CA GLU A 78 -0.80 -10.62 -7.09
C GLU A 78 0.53 -9.87 -7.09
N ARG A 79 0.47 -8.57 -7.33
CA ARG A 79 1.64 -7.71 -7.40
C ARG A 79 1.45 -6.48 -6.55
N PHE A 80 2.30 -6.31 -5.54
CA PHE A 80 2.46 -5.02 -4.87
C PHE A 80 2.96 -4.02 -5.92
N PHE A 81 2.24 -2.93 -6.04
CA PHE A 81 2.53 -1.96 -7.10
C PHE A 81 2.98 -0.62 -6.56
N TRP A 82 2.33 -0.11 -5.50
CA TRP A 82 2.62 1.22 -5.01
C TRP A 82 2.34 1.39 -3.53
N LEU A 83 3.14 2.31 -2.94
CA LEU A 83 2.89 2.90 -1.63
C LEU A 83 2.96 4.42 -1.83
N ILE A 84 1.90 5.13 -1.51
CA ILE A 84 1.85 6.59 -1.57
C ILE A 84 1.46 7.18 -0.22
N TYR A 85 2.09 8.31 0.11
CA TYR A 85 1.61 9.15 1.18
C TYR A 85 0.38 9.92 0.70
N VAL A 86 -0.68 9.90 1.49
CA VAL A 86 -1.88 10.67 1.24
C VAL A 86 -2.00 11.77 2.29
N VAL A 87 -2.53 12.91 1.89
CA VAL A 87 -2.66 14.06 2.81
C VAL A 87 -3.71 13.78 3.88
N ASP A 88 -4.73 13.04 3.50
CA ASP A 88 -5.82 12.58 4.34
C ASP A 88 -6.44 11.31 3.76
N THR A 89 -7.30 10.66 4.52
CA THR A 89 -8.07 9.48 4.11
C THR A 89 -9.44 9.84 3.54
N ALA A 90 -9.64 11.09 3.12
CA ALA A 90 -10.90 11.48 2.48
C ALA A 90 -11.07 10.72 1.16
N THR A 91 -12.28 10.25 0.93
CA THR A 91 -12.65 9.41 -0.23
C THR A 91 -12.20 9.99 -1.57
N LEU A 92 -12.34 11.31 -1.76
CA LEU A 92 -11.92 11.97 -2.99
C LEU A 92 -10.38 12.01 -3.14
N THR A 93 -9.64 12.13 -2.04
CA THR A 93 -8.18 12.09 -2.03
C THR A 93 -7.70 10.71 -2.44
N LEU A 94 -8.28 9.65 -1.88
CA LEU A 94 -7.98 8.26 -2.23
C LEU A 94 -8.30 7.97 -3.70
N LYS A 95 -9.49 8.35 -4.18
CA LYS A 95 -9.87 8.21 -5.59
C LYS A 95 -8.88 8.89 -6.52
N ARG A 96 -8.52 10.14 -6.24
CA ARG A 96 -7.54 10.89 -7.05
C ARG A 96 -6.18 10.20 -7.05
N GLY A 97 -5.72 9.69 -5.92
CA GLY A 97 -4.49 8.93 -5.80
C GLY A 97 -4.48 7.70 -6.69
N ILE A 98 -5.53 6.88 -6.61
CA ILE A 98 -5.72 5.68 -7.43
C ILE A 98 -5.72 6.04 -8.93
N TYR A 99 -6.51 7.03 -9.32
CA TYR A 99 -6.65 7.42 -10.75
C TYR A 99 -5.37 8.03 -11.31
N SER A 100 -4.68 8.86 -10.53
CA SER A 100 -3.38 9.40 -10.91
C SER A 100 -2.38 8.27 -11.16
N LEU A 101 -2.34 7.28 -10.27
CA LEU A 101 -1.46 6.13 -10.38
C LEU A 101 -1.76 5.29 -11.63
N LEU A 102 -3.03 4.92 -11.84
CA LEU A 102 -3.45 4.16 -13.03
C LEU A 102 -3.09 4.90 -14.32
N SER A 103 -3.36 6.20 -14.38
CA SER A 103 -3.05 7.05 -15.53
C SER A 103 -1.55 7.15 -15.80
N GLN A 104 -0.72 7.34 -14.75
CA GLN A 104 0.75 7.38 -14.87
C GLN A 104 1.35 6.10 -15.46
N HIS A 105 0.68 4.98 -15.23
CA HIS A 105 1.13 3.67 -15.69
C HIS A 105 0.31 3.13 -16.88
N CYS A 106 -0.45 3.99 -17.56
CA CYS A 106 -1.24 3.64 -18.74
C CYS A 106 -2.21 2.46 -18.51
N LEU A 107 -2.69 2.28 -17.28
CA LEU A 107 -3.68 1.27 -16.93
C LEU A 107 -5.08 1.88 -17.00
N ASP A 108 -5.93 1.32 -17.89
CA ASP A 108 -7.27 1.85 -18.08
C ASP A 108 -8.20 1.42 -16.93
N ILE A 109 -8.81 2.40 -16.28
CA ILE A 109 -9.80 2.19 -15.23
C ILE A 109 -10.97 1.30 -15.68
N LYS A 110 -11.33 1.33 -16.96
CA LYS A 110 -12.38 0.48 -17.53
C LYS A 110 -12.03 -1.01 -17.53
N ASN A 111 -10.78 -1.35 -17.26
CA ASN A 111 -10.31 -2.71 -17.13
C ASN A 111 -10.42 -3.25 -15.70
N ILE A 112 -10.77 -2.41 -14.72
CA ILE A 112 -11.03 -2.87 -13.35
C ILE A 112 -12.29 -3.76 -13.33
N ARG A 113 -12.20 -4.91 -12.63
CA ARG A 113 -13.34 -5.84 -12.43
C ARG A 113 -13.76 -5.94 -10.98
N TRP A 114 -12.80 -5.87 -10.06
CA TRP A 114 -13.09 -5.82 -8.64
C TRP A 114 -12.21 -4.81 -7.93
N GLN A 115 -12.76 -4.26 -6.89
CA GLN A 115 -12.09 -3.37 -5.95
C GLN A 115 -12.23 -3.98 -4.55
N GLY A 116 -11.08 -4.22 -3.89
CA GLY A 116 -11.01 -4.83 -2.57
C GLY A 116 -10.45 -3.86 -1.55
N TYR A 117 -11.17 -3.66 -0.46
CA TYR A 117 -10.76 -2.81 0.66
C TYR A 117 -11.03 -3.48 1.99
N ASP A 118 -10.48 -2.94 3.06
CA ASP A 118 -10.96 -3.21 4.39
C ASP A 118 -12.40 -2.67 4.59
N GLY A 119 -12.98 -2.90 5.74
CA GLY A 119 -14.35 -2.47 6.03
C GLY A 119 -14.47 -1.04 6.54
N ALA A 120 -13.47 -0.19 6.37
CA ALA A 120 -13.50 1.19 6.83
C ALA A 120 -14.65 1.98 6.19
N SER A 121 -15.24 2.91 6.95
CA SER A 121 -16.44 3.64 6.54
C SER A 121 -16.23 4.52 5.31
N ASN A 122 -15.05 5.09 5.15
CA ASN A 122 -14.65 5.92 4.01
C ASN A 122 -14.48 5.12 2.70
N MET A 123 -14.35 3.79 2.80
CA MET A 123 -14.14 2.92 1.63
C MET A 123 -15.38 2.15 1.18
N ARG A 124 -16.31 1.81 2.06
CA ARG A 124 -17.35 0.79 1.81
C ARG A 124 -18.78 1.28 1.68
N GLY A 125 -19.15 2.47 2.08
CA GLY A 125 -20.55 2.85 2.20
C GLY A 125 -21.29 3.14 0.88
N MET A 126 -22.58 3.46 1.02
CA MET A 126 -23.50 3.63 -0.11
C MET A 126 -23.48 5.04 -0.73
N TRP A 127 -22.94 6.05 -0.04
CA TRP A 127 -23.00 7.46 -0.44
C TRP A 127 -21.61 8.10 -0.40
N ASN A 128 -21.14 8.59 -1.56
CA ASN A 128 -19.87 9.32 -1.72
C ASN A 128 -18.60 8.61 -1.21
N GLU A 129 -18.63 7.31 -1.05
CA GLU A 129 -17.49 6.52 -0.62
C GLU A 129 -16.74 5.93 -1.81
N LEU A 130 -15.49 5.54 -1.59
CA LEU A 130 -14.57 5.13 -2.65
C LEU A 130 -15.15 4.06 -3.57
N GLN A 131 -15.79 3.05 -2.98
CA GLN A 131 -16.47 1.98 -3.71
C GLN A 131 -17.48 2.55 -4.71
N THR A 132 -18.37 3.44 -4.26
CA THR A 132 -19.42 4.02 -5.09
C THR A 132 -18.85 4.93 -6.16
N LEU A 133 -17.85 5.73 -5.81
CA LEU A 133 -17.22 6.65 -6.75
C LEU A 133 -16.48 5.93 -7.88
N ILE A 134 -15.84 4.80 -7.60
CA ILE A 134 -15.18 3.97 -8.62
C ILE A 134 -16.23 3.22 -9.44
N LEU A 135 -17.28 2.68 -8.81
CA LEU A 135 -18.35 1.96 -9.49
C LEU A 135 -19.12 2.86 -10.48
N ASN A 136 -19.30 4.16 -10.16
CA ASN A 136 -19.92 5.12 -11.06
C ASN A 136 -19.10 5.34 -12.34
N ASP A 137 -17.77 5.30 -12.24
CA ASP A 137 -16.89 5.47 -13.40
C ASP A 137 -16.63 4.14 -14.14
N CYS A 138 -16.65 3.02 -13.40
CA CYS A 138 -16.48 1.68 -13.92
C CYS A 138 -17.54 0.73 -13.33
N PRO A 139 -18.70 0.53 -13.99
CA PRO A 139 -19.81 -0.26 -13.47
C PRO A 139 -19.48 -1.74 -13.21
N TYR A 140 -18.36 -2.24 -13.73
CA TYR A 140 -17.91 -3.61 -13.56
C TYR A 140 -16.91 -3.79 -12.41
N ALA A 141 -16.51 -2.72 -11.75
CA ALA A 141 -15.58 -2.74 -10.61
C ALA A 141 -16.31 -3.09 -9.30
N TYR A 142 -16.82 -4.33 -9.20
CA TYR A 142 -17.57 -4.78 -8.04
C TYR A 142 -16.72 -4.77 -6.76
N TYR A 143 -17.32 -4.33 -5.67
CA TYR A 143 -16.64 -4.33 -4.37
C TYR A 143 -16.58 -5.73 -3.75
N ILE A 144 -15.42 -6.07 -3.20
CA ILE A 144 -15.20 -7.26 -2.39
C ILE A 144 -14.52 -6.83 -1.09
N HIS A 145 -15.10 -7.23 0.03
CA HIS A 145 -14.44 -7.04 1.32
C HIS A 145 -13.17 -7.89 1.41
N CYS A 146 -12.08 -7.29 1.86
CA CYS A 146 -10.81 -7.99 2.02
C CYS A 146 -10.95 -9.18 2.96
N PHE A 147 -10.78 -10.40 2.44
CA PHE A 147 -10.90 -11.63 3.25
C PHE A 147 -9.84 -11.73 4.33
N ALA A 148 -8.62 -11.23 4.08
CA ALA A 148 -7.57 -11.19 5.09
C ALA A 148 -7.98 -10.32 6.28
N HIS A 149 -8.59 -9.16 6.01
CA HIS A 149 -9.12 -8.28 7.05
C HIS A 149 -10.30 -8.94 7.80
N CYS A 150 -11.22 -9.60 7.10
CA CYS A 150 -12.31 -10.38 7.73
C CYS A 150 -11.76 -11.46 8.66
N LEU A 151 -10.73 -12.19 8.22
CA LEU A 151 -10.08 -13.20 9.05
C LEU A 151 -9.42 -12.58 10.28
N GLN A 152 -8.68 -11.49 10.11
CA GLN A 152 -8.05 -10.75 11.20
C GLN A 152 -9.09 -10.31 12.24
N LEU A 153 -10.18 -9.69 11.81
CA LEU A 153 -11.26 -9.27 12.71
C LEU A 153 -11.88 -10.46 13.47
N THR A 154 -12.05 -11.58 12.81
CA THR A 154 -12.58 -12.81 13.43
C THR A 154 -11.63 -13.35 14.48
N LEU A 155 -10.33 -13.42 14.17
CA LEU A 155 -9.29 -13.87 15.11
C LEU A 155 -9.18 -12.92 16.31
N VAL A 156 -9.18 -11.60 16.08
CA VAL A 156 -9.17 -10.60 17.17
C VAL A 156 -10.41 -10.72 18.04
N LYS A 157 -11.59 -10.93 17.44
CA LYS A 157 -12.83 -11.12 18.21
C LYS A 157 -12.81 -12.42 19.02
N ALA A 158 -12.33 -13.50 18.44
CA ALA A 158 -12.19 -14.78 19.14
C ALA A 158 -11.16 -14.70 20.28
N SER A 159 -10.01 -14.05 20.04
CA SER A 159 -8.96 -13.92 21.06
C SER A 159 -9.40 -13.13 22.28
N LYS A 160 -10.26 -12.12 22.10
CA LYS A 160 -10.84 -11.35 23.21
C LYS A 160 -11.74 -12.17 24.15
N GLN A 161 -12.26 -13.30 23.69
CA GLN A 161 -13.09 -14.20 24.49
C GLN A 161 -12.24 -15.17 25.33
N VAL A 162 -10.94 -15.30 25.03
CA VAL A 162 -10.02 -16.18 25.75
C VAL A 162 -9.22 -15.33 26.75
N VAL A 163 -9.58 -15.39 28.01
CA VAL A 163 -9.02 -14.53 29.09
C VAL A 163 -7.49 -14.44 29.08
N PRO A 164 -6.70 -15.55 28.99
CA PRO A 164 -5.25 -15.44 28.96
C PRO A 164 -4.70 -14.67 27.76
N ILE A 165 -5.33 -14.83 26.58
CA ILE A 165 -4.93 -14.15 25.33
C ILE A 165 -5.31 -12.67 25.40
N SER A 166 -6.49 -12.37 25.87
CA SER A 166 -6.95 -10.97 26.07
C SER A 166 -6.01 -10.22 27.04
N HIS A 167 -5.60 -10.89 28.12
CA HIS A 167 -4.68 -10.30 29.12
C HIS A 167 -3.28 -10.09 28.54
N PHE A 168 -2.76 -11.03 27.74
CA PHE A 168 -1.50 -10.89 27.03
C PHE A 168 -1.50 -9.65 26.09
N PHE A 169 -2.54 -9.49 25.28
CA PHE A 169 -2.65 -8.33 24.40
C PHE A 169 -2.77 -7.03 25.18
N TYR A 170 -3.50 -7.02 26.29
CA TYR A 170 -3.60 -5.84 27.15
C TYR A 170 -2.22 -5.41 27.66
N ILE A 171 -1.40 -6.34 28.17
CA ILE A 171 -0.04 -6.05 28.65
C ILE A 171 0.86 -5.59 27.50
N ALA A 172 0.88 -6.34 26.38
CA ALA A 172 1.78 -6.07 25.27
C ALA A 172 1.56 -4.70 24.59
N PHE A 173 0.33 -4.17 24.64
CA PHE A 173 -0.01 -2.90 24.00
C PHE A 173 -0.22 -1.74 24.98
N SER A 174 -0.29 -2.00 26.29
CA SER A 174 -0.34 -0.91 27.30
C SER A 174 0.99 -0.17 27.44
N ASP A 175 2.12 -0.84 27.16
CA ASP A 175 3.46 -0.26 27.26
C ASP A 175 3.84 0.63 26.06
N GLN A 176 3.00 0.76 25.04
CA GLN A 176 3.23 1.63 23.87
C GLN A 176 2.68 3.07 24.04
N ASN A 177 2.08 3.37 25.19
CA ASN A 177 1.52 4.70 25.49
C ASN A 177 2.30 5.44 26.60
N CYS A 178 3.58 5.13 26.81
CA CYS A 178 4.48 5.91 27.67
C CYS A 178 5.49 6.69 26.87
#